data_81a99272c16696f43aba22add578727c
#
_entry.id   81a99272c16696f43aba22add578727c
#
_cell.length_a   1.000
_cell.length_b   1.000
_cell.length_c   1.000
_cell.angle_alpha   90.00
_cell.angle_beta   90.00
_cell.angle_gamma   90.00
#
_symmetry.space_group_name_H-M   'P 1'
#
loop_
_entity.id
_entity.type
_entity.pdbx_description
1 polymer ?
#
loop_
_entity_poly.entity_id
_entity_poly.type
_entity_poly.pdbx_seq_one_letter_code
_entity_poly.pdbx_strand_id
1 'polypeptide(L)'
;MNFIFLGPPGAGKGSLAVKVKEAYNIPHISTGDIFRANIKAQTPLGVKVKAIIDSGSLVSDDLTFELVKDRLSQDDCKNGFILDGFPRTIPQAEMLETLGLKLDCVNFTIADEIVIKRLSTRRV
;
A
#
# COMPACT_ATOMS: atom_id res chain seq x y z
N MET A 1 12.05 -7.97 0.88
CA MET A 1 10.87 -8.35 1.67
C MET A 1 9.74 -7.38 1.43
N ASN A 2 8.57 -7.91 1.12
CA ASN A 2 7.41 -7.09 0.81
C ASN A 2 6.32 -7.34 1.83
N PHE A 3 5.90 -6.30 2.53
CA PHE A 3 4.88 -6.41 3.57
C PHE A 3 3.63 -5.64 3.20
N ILE A 4 2.48 -6.18 3.57
CA ILE A 4 1.21 -5.46 3.55
C ILE A 4 0.73 -5.33 4.98
N PHE A 5 0.51 -4.11 5.44
CA PHE A 5 0.00 -3.85 6.77
C PHE A 5 -1.48 -3.50 6.68
N LEU A 6 -2.29 -4.28 7.36
CA LEU A 6 -3.74 -4.09 7.40
C LEU A 6 -4.17 -3.86 8.85
N GLY A 7 -5.24 -3.12 9.02
CA GLY A 7 -5.83 -2.88 10.33
C GLY A 7 -6.10 -1.41 10.59
N PRO A 8 -6.83 -1.12 11.68
CA PRO A 8 -7.18 0.25 12.01
C PRO A 8 -5.97 1.04 12.52
N PRO A 9 -5.98 2.36 12.36
CA PRO A 9 -4.97 3.21 12.97
C PRO A 9 -4.96 3.03 14.49
N GLY A 10 -3.78 3.10 15.08
CA GLY A 10 -3.66 3.01 16.54
C GLY A 10 -3.51 1.61 17.10
N ALA A 11 -3.52 0.57 16.27
CA ALA A 11 -3.32 -0.81 16.71
C ALA A 11 -1.83 -1.21 16.75
N GLY A 12 -0.93 -0.25 16.93
CA GLY A 12 0.50 -0.51 16.91
C GLY A 12 1.11 -0.59 15.51
N LYS A 13 0.29 -0.39 14.49
CA LYS A 13 0.70 -0.54 13.09
C LYS A 13 1.82 0.43 12.72
N GLY A 14 1.69 1.70 13.09
CA GLY A 14 2.70 2.71 12.80
C GLY A 14 4.03 2.43 13.47
N SER A 15 3.99 2.00 14.74
CA SER A 15 5.22 1.68 15.50
C SER A 15 5.96 0.50 14.89
N LEU A 16 5.24 -0.54 14.49
CA LEU A 16 5.85 -1.69 13.86
C LEU A 16 6.39 -1.35 12.48
N ALA A 17 5.68 -0.50 11.73
CA ALA A 17 6.13 -0.06 10.41
C ALA A 17 7.48 0.64 10.50
N VAL A 18 7.69 1.51 11.49
CA VAL A 18 8.96 2.19 11.70
C VAL A 18 10.08 1.17 11.97
N LYS A 19 9.81 0.21 12.85
CA LYS A 19 10.80 -0.82 13.19
C LYS A 19 11.19 -1.68 12.00
N VAL A 20 10.20 -2.12 11.22
CA VAL A 20 10.44 -2.95 10.04
C VAL A 20 11.16 -2.15 8.96
N LYS A 21 10.77 -0.91 8.75
CA LYS A 21 11.43 -0.02 7.80
C LYS A 21 12.92 0.10 8.11
N GLU A 22 13.26 0.33 9.37
CA GLU A 22 14.65 0.47 9.77
C GLU A 22 15.41 -0.85 9.71
N ALA A 23 14.78 -1.94 10.15
CA ALA A 23 15.43 -3.25 10.19
C ALA A 23 15.77 -3.79 8.80
N TYR A 24 14.90 -3.57 7.83
CA TYR A 24 15.06 -4.08 6.46
C TYR A 24 15.49 -3.02 5.46
N ASN A 25 15.57 -1.78 5.88
CA ASN A 25 15.93 -0.65 5.01
C ASN A 25 15.01 -0.58 3.78
N ILE A 26 13.72 -0.60 4.03
CA ILE A 26 12.67 -0.55 3.00
C ILE A 26 11.72 0.60 3.28
N PRO A 27 11.10 1.19 2.24
CA PRO A 27 10.18 2.31 2.45
C PRO A 27 8.83 1.87 3.02
N HIS A 28 8.20 2.76 3.78
CA HIS A 28 6.83 2.63 4.24
C HIS A 28 5.95 3.46 3.31
N ILE A 29 5.02 2.81 2.63
CA ILE A 29 4.22 3.42 1.57
C ILE A 29 2.74 3.31 1.95
N SER A 30 2.04 4.43 1.99
CA SER A 30 0.60 4.44 2.16
C SER A 30 -0.07 5.05 0.93
N THR A 31 -1.32 4.67 0.67
CA THR A 31 -2.06 5.23 -0.46
C THR A 31 -2.24 6.74 -0.33
N GLY A 32 -2.48 7.22 0.90
CA GLY A 32 -2.58 8.65 1.14
C GLY A 32 -1.31 9.40 0.79
N ASP A 33 -0.15 8.84 1.14
CA ASP A 33 1.14 9.44 0.82
C ASP A 33 1.39 9.44 -0.70
N ILE A 34 1.01 8.36 -1.38
CA ILE A 34 1.13 8.27 -2.83
C ILE A 34 0.29 9.36 -3.49
N PHE A 35 -0.97 9.52 -3.06
CA PHE A 35 -1.85 10.55 -3.61
C PHE A 35 -1.28 11.94 -3.40
N ARG A 36 -0.86 12.26 -2.17
CA ARG A 36 -0.29 13.58 -1.84
C ARG A 36 0.97 13.87 -2.65
N ALA A 37 1.85 12.90 -2.78
CA ALA A 37 3.09 13.07 -3.54
C ALA A 37 2.81 13.34 -5.01
N ASN A 38 1.86 12.62 -5.62
CA ASN A 38 1.52 12.81 -7.02
C ASN A 38 0.81 14.14 -7.25
N ILE A 39 -0.07 14.54 -6.34
CA ILE A 39 -0.76 15.84 -6.44
C ILE A 39 0.24 16.96 -6.35
N LYS A 40 1.17 16.89 -5.39
CA LYS A 40 2.21 17.92 -5.22
C LYS A 40 3.13 18.01 -6.43
N ALA A 41 3.50 16.87 -7.00
CA ALA A 41 4.36 16.82 -8.18
C ALA A 41 3.62 17.12 -9.48
N GLN A 42 2.30 17.23 -9.44
CA GLN A 42 1.45 17.48 -10.61
C GLN A 42 1.66 16.47 -11.73
N THR A 43 1.84 15.21 -11.37
CA THR A 43 1.91 14.14 -12.36
C THR A 43 0.55 14.00 -13.07
N PRO A 44 0.50 13.39 -14.28
CA PRO A 44 -0.80 13.17 -14.95
C PRO A 44 -1.80 12.44 -14.07
N LEU A 45 -1.36 11.41 -13.34
CA LEU A 45 -2.23 10.69 -12.41
C LEU A 45 -2.61 11.56 -11.21
N GLY A 46 -1.69 12.37 -10.70
CA GLY A 46 -1.96 13.29 -9.60
C GLY A 46 -3.00 14.33 -9.94
N VAL A 47 -2.96 14.86 -11.14
CA VAL A 47 -3.96 15.83 -11.62
C VAL A 47 -5.35 15.19 -11.66
N LYS A 48 -5.43 13.95 -12.17
CA LYS A 48 -6.70 13.20 -12.19
C LYS A 48 -7.23 12.95 -10.79
N VAL A 49 -6.37 12.51 -9.88
CA VAL A 49 -6.75 12.21 -8.49
C VAL A 49 -7.27 13.47 -7.80
N LYS A 50 -6.56 14.60 -7.98
CA LYS A 50 -6.97 15.85 -7.37
C LYS A 50 -8.36 16.28 -7.86
N ALA A 51 -8.61 16.18 -9.16
CA ALA A 51 -9.91 16.53 -9.72
C ALA A 51 -11.03 15.65 -9.15
N ILE A 52 -10.77 14.35 -9.00
CA ILE A 52 -11.75 13.42 -8.42
C ILE A 52 -12.04 13.75 -6.96
N ILE A 53 -11.00 14.00 -6.17
CA ILE A 53 -11.14 14.33 -4.75
C ILE A 53 -11.87 15.66 -4.59
N ASP A 54 -11.51 16.65 -5.38
CA ASP A 54 -12.13 17.99 -5.33
C ASP A 54 -13.61 17.93 -5.69
N SER A 55 -14.01 16.98 -6.53
CA SER A 55 -15.42 16.79 -6.91
C SER A 55 -16.22 16.04 -5.83
N GLY A 56 -15.56 15.57 -4.76
CA GLY A 56 -16.20 14.80 -3.71
C GLY A 56 -16.37 13.32 -4.03
N SER A 57 -15.79 12.85 -5.12
CA SER A 57 -15.87 11.45 -5.55
C SER A 57 -14.73 10.64 -4.94
N LEU A 58 -14.92 9.31 -4.91
CA LEU A 58 -13.88 8.39 -4.50
C LEU A 58 -12.99 8.04 -5.68
N VAL A 59 -11.70 7.84 -5.41
CA VAL A 59 -10.76 7.38 -6.43
C VAL A 59 -11.06 5.92 -6.74
N SER A 60 -11.15 5.58 -8.03
CA SER A 60 -11.46 4.21 -8.45
C SER A 60 -10.33 3.24 -8.07
N ASP A 61 -10.67 1.95 -7.98
CA ASP A 61 -9.69 0.91 -7.71
C ASP A 61 -8.61 0.87 -8.80
N ASP A 62 -9.01 1.04 -10.04
CA ASP A 62 -8.07 1.02 -11.18
C ASP A 62 -7.05 2.14 -11.08
N LEU A 63 -7.50 3.35 -10.79
CA LEU A 63 -6.61 4.50 -10.66
C LEU A 63 -5.71 4.38 -9.42
N THR A 64 -6.27 3.92 -8.32
CA THR A 64 -5.49 3.65 -7.10
C THR A 64 -4.40 2.63 -7.39
N PHE A 65 -4.73 1.55 -8.10
CA PHE A 65 -3.76 0.53 -8.44
C PHE A 65 -2.65 1.06 -9.35
N GLU A 66 -2.99 1.88 -10.34
CA GLU A 66 -1.97 2.49 -11.21
C GLU A 66 -0.96 3.31 -10.41
N LEU A 67 -1.44 4.09 -9.45
CA LEU A 67 -0.57 4.87 -8.57
C LEU A 67 0.31 4.00 -7.69
N VAL A 68 -0.28 2.94 -7.11
CA VAL A 68 0.47 1.99 -6.29
C VAL A 68 1.53 1.28 -7.13
N LYS A 69 1.16 0.80 -8.30
CA LYS A 69 2.08 0.10 -9.20
C LYS A 69 3.25 0.99 -9.58
N ASP A 70 2.97 2.24 -9.92
CA ASP A 70 4.01 3.21 -10.27
C ASP A 70 4.97 3.42 -9.10
N ARG A 71 4.43 3.58 -7.89
CA ARG A 71 5.26 3.79 -6.69
C ARG A 71 6.14 2.57 -6.40
N LEU A 72 5.59 1.36 -6.54
CA LEU A 72 6.33 0.13 -6.26
C LEU A 72 7.42 -0.16 -7.30
N SER A 73 7.37 0.48 -8.46
CA SER A 73 8.39 0.31 -9.49
C SER A 73 9.62 1.20 -9.28
N GLN A 74 9.58 2.10 -8.30
CA GLN A 74 10.70 2.99 -8.03
C GLN A 74 11.89 2.26 -7.39
N ASP A 75 13.06 2.84 -7.53
CA ASP A 75 14.31 2.19 -7.12
C ASP A 75 14.37 1.89 -5.62
N ASP A 76 13.77 2.72 -4.79
CA ASP A 76 13.78 2.49 -3.34
C ASP A 76 12.97 1.27 -2.92
N CYS A 77 12.15 0.72 -3.81
CA CYS A 77 11.35 -0.47 -3.55
C CYS A 77 12.03 -1.77 -4.00
N LYS A 78 13.24 -1.70 -4.54
CA LYS A 78 13.93 -2.90 -5.05
C LYS A 78 14.18 -3.95 -3.98
N ASN A 79 14.49 -3.53 -2.77
CA ASN A 79 14.77 -4.45 -1.66
C ASN A 79 13.50 -4.86 -0.92
N GLY A 80 12.37 -4.30 -1.29
CA GLY A 80 11.11 -4.54 -0.65
C GLY A 80 10.41 -3.26 -0.26
N PHE A 81 9.27 -3.41 0.40
CA PHE A 81 8.45 -2.26 0.82
C PHE A 81 7.45 -2.69 1.89
N ILE A 82 6.89 -1.70 2.57
CA ILE A 82 5.73 -1.87 3.44
C ILE A 82 4.59 -1.11 2.78
N LEU A 83 3.52 -1.80 2.42
CA LEU A 83 2.34 -1.19 1.80
C LEU A 83 1.24 -1.12 2.85
N ASP A 84 0.82 0.10 3.18
CA ASP A 84 -0.14 0.36 4.24
C ASP A 84 -1.40 1.01 3.65
N GLY A 85 -2.56 0.45 4.00
CA GLY A 85 -3.83 0.97 3.52
C GLY A 85 -4.25 0.48 2.14
N PHE A 86 -3.53 -0.48 1.56
CA PHE A 86 -3.84 -1.12 0.30
C PHE A 86 -3.37 -2.58 0.37
N PRO A 87 -4.16 -3.57 -0.03
CA PRO A 87 -5.51 -3.44 -0.59
C PRO A 87 -6.56 -3.20 0.50
N ARG A 88 -7.67 -2.59 0.12
CA ARG A 88 -8.83 -2.37 1.00
C ARG A 88 -10.07 -3.08 0.48
N THR A 89 -10.04 -3.54 -0.75
CA THR A 89 -11.15 -4.24 -1.41
C THR A 89 -10.63 -5.50 -2.08
N ILE A 90 -11.55 -6.43 -2.38
CA ILE A 90 -11.19 -7.66 -3.10
C ILE A 90 -10.63 -7.34 -4.50
N PRO A 91 -11.24 -6.45 -5.30
CA PRO A 91 -10.63 -6.08 -6.58
C PRO A 91 -9.21 -5.53 -6.46
N GLN A 92 -8.93 -4.72 -5.43
CA GLN A 92 -7.58 -4.22 -5.21
C GLN A 92 -6.60 -5.34 -4.89
N ALA A 93 -7.01 -6.31 -4.09
CA ALA A 93 -6.18 -7.47 -3.76
C ALA A 93 -5.87 -8.30 -5.01
N GLU A 94 -6.87 -8.52 -5.87
CA GLU A 94 -6.70 -9.25 -7.12
C GLU A 94 -5.73 -8.52 -8.06
N MET A 95 -5.84 -7.20 -8.17
CA MET A 95 -4.94 -6.40 -8.97
C MET A 95 -3.50 -6.50 -8.47
N LEU A 96 -3.32 -6.46 -7.15
CA LEU A 96 -2.00 -6.57 -6.54
C LEU A 96 -1.35 -7.92 -6.84
N GLU A 97 -2.13 -8.99 -6.87
CA GLU A 97 -1.64 -10.31 -7.23
C GLU A 97 -1.06 -10.37 -8.64
N THR A 98 -1.57 -9.54 -9.56
CA THR A 98 -1.08 -9.53 -10.94
C THR A 98 0.37 -9.07 -11.06
N LEU A 99 0.91 -8.43 -10.02
CA LEU A 99 2.30 -7.98 -10.03
C LEU A 99 3.31 -9.10 -9.83
N GLY A 100 2.86 -10.31 -9.44
CA GLY A 100 3.75 -11.44 -9.28
C GLY A 100 4.68 -11.37 -8.08
N LEU A 101 4.35 -10.55 -7.08
CA LEU A 101 5.18 -10.35 -5.91
C LEU A 101 4.79 -11.30 -4.79
N LYS A 102 5.78 -11.71 -4.00
CA LYS A 102 5.53 -12.40 -2.74
C LYS A 102 5.29 -11.37 -1.65
N LEU A 103 4.15 -11.48 -0.98
CA LEU A 103 3.72 -10.49 -0.01
C LEU A 103 3.44 -11.17 1.33
N ASP A 104 3.98 -10.58 2.39
CA ASP A 104 3.66 -11.00 3.76
C ASP A 104 2.65 -10.00 4.33
N CYS A 105 1.45 -10.49 4.62
CA CYS A 105 0.38 -9.66 5.12
C CYS A 105 0.38 -9.67 6.64
N VAL A 106 0.53 -8.51 7.25
CA VAL A 106 0.47 -8.34 8.70
C VAL A 106 -0.86 -7.67 9.02
N ASN A 107 -1.74 -8.40 9.71
CA ASN A 107 -3.06 -7.89 10.07
C ASN A 107 -3.07 -7.52 11.55
N PHE A 108 -3.33 -6.24 11.82
CA PHE A 108 -3.41 -5.71 13.19
C PHE A 108 -4.88 -5.72 13.62
N THR A 109 -5.13 -6.22 14.81
CA THR A 109 -6.49 -6.23 15.36
C THR A 109 -6.58 -5.26 16.55
N ILE A 110 -7.82 -4.96 16.95
CA ILE A 110 -8.07 -4.09 18.10
C ILE A 110 -7.55 -4.72 19.40
N ALA A 111 -7.46 -6.04 19.45
CA ALA A 111 -6.97 -6.77 20.61
C ALA A 111 -5.46 -6.93 20.65
N ASP A 112 -4.74 -6.16 19.83
CA ASP A 112 -3.28 -6.20 19.71
C ASP A 112 -2.72 -7.54 19.22
N GLU A 113 -3.56 -8.40 18.69
CA GLU A 113 -3.10 -9.60 18.03
C GLU A 113 -2.52 -9.25 16.66
N ILE A 114 -1.39 -9.83 16.36
CA ILE A 114 -0.77 -9.69 15.05
C ILE A 114 -0.86 -11.03 14.35
N VAL A 115 -1.60 -11.07 13.26
CA VAL A 115 -1.72 -12.26 12.42
C VAL A 115 -0.91 -12.03 11.16
N ILE A 116 0.06 -12.89 10.94
CA ILE A 116 0.89 -12.82 9.74
C ILE A 116 0.41 -13.88 8.77
N LYS A 117 0.00 -13.44 7.59
CA LYS A 117 -0.39 -14.32 6.50
C LYS A 117 0.52 -14.09 5.32
N ARG A 118 0.97 -15.16 4.72
CA ARG A 118 1.79 -15.07 3.53
C ARG A 118 0.91 -15.17 2.31
N LEU A 119 0.98 -14.14 1.46
CA LEU A 119 0.24 -14.08 0.21
C LEU A 119 1.20 -14.33 -0.95
N SER A 120 0.71 -15.02 -1.96
CA SER A 120 1.48 -15.23 -3.19
C SER A 120 0.55 -15.09 -4.37
N THR A 121 1.14 -14.96 -5.57
CA THR A 121 0.37 -14.90 -6.81
C THR A 121 -0.38 -16.18 -7.10
N ARG A 122 0.08 -17.27 -6.52
CA ARG A 122 -0.56 -18.55 -6.70
C ARG A 122 -1.53 -18.77 -5.55
N ARG A 123 -2.76 -18.41 -5.75
CA ARG A 123 -3.83 -18.64 -4.79
C ARG A 123 -4.36 -20.04 -4.93
N VAL A 124 -4.52 -20.67 -3.81
CA VAL A 124 -5.06 -22.01 -3.80
C VAL A 124 -6.35 -22.03 -3.01
#